data_0895b0515a8fb6f28d27b94b3b7fd8e9
#
_entry.id   0895b0515a8fb6f28d27b94b3b7fd8e9
#
_cell.length_a   1.000
_cell.length_b   1.000
_cell.length_c   1.000
_cell.angle_alpha   90.00
_cell.angle_beta   90.00
_cell.angle_gamma   90.00
#
_symmetry.space_group_name_H-M   'P 1'
#
loop_
_entity.id
_entity.type
_entity.pdbx_description
1 polymer ?
#
loop_
_entity_poly.entity_id
_entity_poly.type
_entity_poly.pdbx_seq_one_letter_code
_entity_poly.pdbx_strand_id
1 'polypeptide(L)'
;MNGGLGRIFKEHPDRRYIMFGGKGGLGKTTFSAAAAYYLAKQGQRVLVFSVDPQASLSDIFQQDIFGKGPVEIMPNLYAQEIDADKRIKAYQGEIRKKIFDMYGFDKIPDEIESYIQAAAAEPAMEESAIFDEVVDIVVAGKYDYYIYDLVPLGHALYYLSMASVYDEWIERITKLREDMRQYEEMAAAISKDKEVEEDMILKELQYIKHRISTSSSILTDRHKTAFFFVVIPEEMILIDTQKAAQLFAKFNVPLSGYVVNRVIPESLASLDIPEYLRNRLQMQKGYLKKIDELFGAEVLARVPEFERDITGLPMIEKMATALFGPIQ
;
A
#
# COMPACT_ATOMS: atom_id res chain seq x y z
N MET A 1 9.50 -24.83 -10.36
CA MET A 1 8.20 -24.23 -9.99
C MET A 1 8.22 -22.72 -10.19
N ASN A 2 8.85 -22.23 -11.26
CA ASN A 2 8.90 -20.81 -11.56
C ASN A 2 7.76 -20.47 -12.51
N GLY A 3 6.85 -19.62 -12.11
CA GLY A 3 5.73 -19.17 -12.93
C GLY A 3 4.38 -19.10 -12.20
N GLY A 4 4.34 -19.45 -10.91
CA GLY A 4 3.10 -19.44 -10.14
C GLY A 4 2.49 -18.02 -10.01
N LEU A 5 3.31 -16.98 -9.84
CA LEU A 5 2.85 -15.60 -9.80
C LEU A 5 2.27 -15.14 -11.15
N GLY A 6 2.95 -15.45 -12.25
CA GLY A 6 2.47 -15.09 -13.60
C GLY A 6 1.13 -15.77 -13.94
N ARG A 7 0.88 -16.94 -13.39
CA ARG A 7 -0.40 -17.65 -13.54
C ARG A 7 -1.53 -16.91 -12.82
N ILE A 8 -1.27 -16.39 -11.60
CA ILE A 8 -2.28 -15.63 -10.85
C ILE A 8 -2.76 -14.40 -11.62
N PHE A 9 -1.86 -13.66 -12.27
CA PHE A 9 -2.27 -12.49 -13.05
C PHE A 9 -3.05 -12.87 -14.32
N LYS A 10 -2.76 -14.03 -14.90
CA LYS A 10 -3.50 -14.56 -16.08
C LYS A 10 -4.88 -15.11 -15.70
N GLU A 11 -4.97 -15.82 -14.57
CA GLU A 11 -6.23 -16.43 -14.09
C GLU A 11 -7.17 -15.41 -13.45
N HIS A 12 -6.63 -14.28 -12.95
CA HIS A 12 -7.37 -13.24 -12.28
C HIS A 12 -7.03 -11.85 -12.83
N PRO A 13 -7.41 -11.54 -14.08
CA PRO A 13 -7.07 -10.27 -14.74
C PRO A 13 -7.70 -9.04 -14.05
N ASP A 14 -8.74 -9.24 -13.25
CA ASP A 14 -9.40 -8.18 -12.50
C ASP A 14 -8.63 -7.77 -11.23
N ARG A 15 -7.61 -8.53 -10.82
CA ARG A 15 -6.74 -8.20 -9.70
C ARG A 15 -5.73 -7.14 -10.10
N ARG A 16 -6.18 -5.89 -10.06
CA ARG A 16 -5.42 -4.71 -10.48
C ARG A 16 -4.57 -4.10 -9.36
N TYR A 17 -4.88 -4.42 -8.11
CA TYR A 17 -4.17 -3.90 -6.93
C TYR A 17 -3.29 -5.01 -6.35
N ILE A 18 -1.98 -4.78 -6.37
CA ILE A 18 -0.99 -5.78 -5.98
C ILE A 18 -0.18 -5.23 -4.82
N MET A 19 -0.04 -6.02 -3.78
CA MET A 19 0.69 -5.63 -2.57
C MET A 19 1.70 -6.70 -2.17
N PHE A 20 2.92 -6.28 -1.84
CA PHE A 20 3.93 -7.14 -1.25
C PHE A 20 4.17 -6.72 0.20
N GLY A 21 3.87 -7.62 1.13
CA GLY A 21 4.07 -7.43 2.56
C GLY A 21 5.14 -8.35 3.12
N GLY A 22 5.58 -8.05 4.34
CA GLY A 22 6.60 -8.81 5.04
C GLY A 22 7.41 -7.92 5.97
N LYS A 23 8.30 -8.50 6.74
CA LYS A 23 9.22 -7.77 7.62
C LYS A 23 10.15 -6.85 6.83
N GLY A 24 10.74 -5.86 7.49
CA GLY A 24 11.74 -4.98 6.88
C GLY A 24 12.93 -5.77 6.30
N GLY A 25 13.48 -5.31 5.17
CA GLY A 25 14.67 -5.89 4.56
C GLY A 25 14.50 -7.22 3.82
N LEU A 26 13.27 -7.74 3.64
CA LEU A 26 13.03 -9.00 2.92
C LEU A 26 13.02 -8.84 1.39
N GLY A 27 13.06 -7.62 0.88
CA GLY A 27 13.06 -7.33 -0.57
C GLY A 27 11.68 -7.00 -1.14
N LYS A 28 10.73 -6.51 -0.33
CA LYS A 28 9.39 -6.11 -0.79
C LYS A 28 9.44 -5.15 -1.98
N THR A 29 10.19 -4.07 -1.84
CA THR A 29 10.38 -3.05 -2.88
C THR A 29 10.95 -3.66 -4.17
N THR A 30 11.88 -4.60 -4.05
CA THR A 30 12.44 -5.34 -5.20
C THR A 30 11.36 -6.17 -5.92
N PHE A 31 10.47 -6.82 -5.16
CA PHE A 31 9.36 -7.59 -5.73
C PHE A 31 8.32 -6.66 -6.36
N SER A 32 8.02 -5.53 -5.72
CA SER A 32 7.11 -4.50 -6.24
C SER A 32 7.63 -3.95 -7.57
N ALA A 33 8.90 -3.58 -7.65
CA ALA A 33 9.55 -3.11 -8.88
C ALA A 33 9.57 -4.18 -9.98
N ALA A 34 9.88 -5.44 -9.64
CA ALA A 34 9.92 -6.54 -10.60
C ALA A 34 8.53 -6.88 -11.16
N ALA A 35 7.49 -6.85 -10.33
CA ALA A 35 6.12 -7.06 -10.76
C ALA A 35 5.64 -5.92 -11.68
N ALA A 36 5.97 -4.67 -11.33
CA ALA A 36 5.67 -3.50 -12.14
C ALA A 36 6.35 -3.57 -13.51
N TYR A 37 7.62 -3.92 -13.53
CA TYR A 37 8.39 -4.12 -14.77
C TYR A 37 7.77 -5.20 -15.65
N TYR A 38 7.43 -6.37 -15.07
CA TYR A 38 6.83 -7.47 -15.80
C TYR A 38 5.52 -7.07 -16.47
N LEU A 39 4.60 -6.46 -15.72
CA LEU A 39 3.29 -6.04 -16.24
C LEU A 39 3.42 -4.94 -17.31
N ALA A 40 4.32 -3.98 -17.11
CA ALA A 40 4.60 -2.95 -18.11
C ALA A 40 5.15 -3.53 -19.43
N LYS A 41 6.00 -4.55 -19.37
CA LYS A 41 6.48 -5.29 -20.54
C LYS A 41 5.36 -6.07 -21.24
N GLN A 42 4.30 -6.42 -20.53
CA GLN A 42 3.08 -7.00 -21.14
C GLN A 42 2.14 -5.93 -21.76
N GLY A 43 2.59 -4.67 -21.82
CA GLY A 43 1.83 -3.56 -22.41
C GLY A 43 0.80 -2.94 -21.46
N GLN A 44 0.79 -3.31 -20.19
CA GLN A 44 -0.10 -2.74 -19.19
C GLN A 44 0.45 -1.42 -18.65
N ARG A 45 -0.41 -0.42 -18.43
CA ARG A 45 -0.03 0.83 -17.80
C ARG A 45 0.00 0.64 -16.27
N VAL A 46 1.18 0.72 -15.67
CA VAL A 46 1.41 0.33 -14.28
C VAL A 46 1.93 1.50 -13.47
N LEU A 47 1.37 1.69 -12.26
CA LEU A 47 1.93 2.55 -11.24
C LEU A 47 2.43 1.69 -10.07
N VAL A 48 3.72 1.76 -9.78
CA VAL A 48 4.26 1.31 -8.49
C VAL A 48 4.45 2.51 -7.58
N PHE A 49 3.93 2.42 -6.35
CA PHE A 49 4.03 3.52 -5.40
C PHE A 49 4.40 3.04 -4.00
N SER A 50 5.09 3.90 -3.27
CA SER A 50 5.55 3.66 -1.91
C SER A 50 5.24 4.87 -1.02
N VAL A 51 5.00 4.58 0.25
CA VAL A 51 4.87 5.57 1.34
C VAL A 51 6.07 5.51 2.28
N ASP A 52 7.11 4.73 1.94
CA ASP A 52 8.32 4.61 2.75
C ASP A 52 9.15 5.90 2.63
N PRO A 53 9.43 6.60 3.74
CA PRO A 53 10.23 7.83 3.71
C PRO A 53 11.69 7.60 3.29
N GLN A 54 12.13 6.34 3.21
CA GLN A 54 13.52 5.98 2.84
C GLN A 54 13.81 6.02 1.34
N ALA A 55 12.90 6.54 0.51
CA ALA A 55 13.08 6.69 -0.94
C ALA A 55 13.55 5.39 -1.65
N SER A 56 12.99 4.25 -1.25
CA SER A 56 13.42 2.92 -1.69
C SER A 56 13.16 2.62 -3.17
N LEU A 57 12.14 3.25 -3.78
CA LEU A 57 11.89 3.14 -5.22
C LEU A 57 12.89 3.96 -6.04
N SER A 58 13.29 5.15 -5.55
CA SER A 58 14.34 5.97 -6.16
C SER A 58 15.66 5.18 -6.25
N ASP A 59 16.03 4.48 -5.18
CA ASP A 59 17.23 3.66 -5.14
C ASP A 59 17.15 2.47 -6.10
N ILE A 60 16.03 1.76 -6.11
CA ILE A 60 15.84 0.58 -6.97
C ILE A 60 15.84 0.95 -8.45
N PHE A 61 15.14 2.02 -8.83
CA PHE A 61 15.09 2.47 -10.23
C PHE A 61 16.28 3.35 -10.64
N GLN A 62 17.12 3.75 -9.69
CA GLN A 62 18.24 4.69 -9.90
C GLN A 62 17.78 6.00 -10.55
N GLN A 63 16.62 6.49 -10.12
CA GLN A 63 16.02 7.74 -10.58
C GLN A 63 15.49 8.52 -9.40
N ASP A 64 15.52 9.85 -9.48
CA ASP A 64 14.97 10.73 -8.46
C ASP A 64 13.44 10.84 -8.62
N ILE A 65 12.72 10.11 -7.76
CA ILE A 65 11.25 9.95 -7.80
C ILE A 65 10.59 10.67 -6.63
N PHE A 66 11.30 10.83 -5.50
CA PHE A 66 10.72 11.26 -4.23
C PHE A 66 9.99 12.61 -4.32
N GLY A 67 8.72 12.61 -3.91
CA GLY A 67 7.89 13.83 -3.83
C GLY A 67 7.53 14.49 -5.16
N LYS A 68 7.79 13.84 -6.32
CA LYS A 68 7.55 14.41 -7.67
C LYS A 68 6.20 14.02 -8.30
N GLY A 69 5.40 13.21 -7.61
CA GLY A 69 4.26 12.55 -8.22
C GLY A 69 4.68 11.37 -9.11
N PRO A 70 3.80 10.87 -10.00
CA PRO A 70 4.15 9.75 -10.87
C PRO A 70 5.24 10.12 -11.88
N VAL A 71 6.39 9.45 -11.83
CA VAL A 71 7.52 9.60 -12.76
C VAL A 71 7.54 8.41 -13.70
N GLU A 72 7.64 8.64 -15.00
CA GLU A 72 7.79 7.58 -15.99
C GLU A 72 9.22 7.01 -15.94
N ILE A 73 9.34 5.73 -15.62
CA ILE A 73 10.60 5.00 -15.53
C ILE A 73 10.98 4.38 -16.89
N MET A 74 9.99 3.83 -17.56
CA MET A 74 10.07 3.31 -18.92
C MET A 74 8.66 3.28 -19.52
N PRO A 75 8.48 3.00 -20.82
CA PRO A 75 7.15 2.93 -21.41
C PRO A 75 6.20 2.05 -20.61
N ASN A 76 5.06 2.60 -20.22
CA ASN A 76 3.99 1.99 -19.41
C ASN A 76 4.33 1.77 -17.92
N LEU A 77 5.53 2.06 -17.44
CA LEU A 77 5.90 1.94 -16.03
C LEU A 77 6.09 3.30 -15.40
N TYR A 78 5.28 3.59 -14.41
CA TYR A 78 5.35 4.80 -13.59
C TYR A 78 5.67 4.43 -12.15
N ALA A 79 6.48 5.24 -11.49
CA ALA A 79 6.78 5.09 -10.06
C ALA A 79 6.50 6.38 -9.30
N GLN A 80 6.03 6.26 -8.07
CA GLN A 80 5.75 7.40 -7.20
C GLN A 80 6.18 7.08 -5.77
N GLU A 81 6.95 7.97 -5.16
CA GLU A 81 7.23 7.99 -3.74
C GLU A 81 6.53 9.18 -3.10
N ILE A 82 5.69 8.89 -2.12
CA ILE A 82 4.88 9.89 -1.44
C ILE A 82 5.75 10.60 -0.41
N ASP A 83 5.82 11.92 -0.51
CA ASP A 83 6.45 12.79 0.48
C ASP A 83 5.38 13.21 1.51
N ALA A 84 5.44 12.60 2.68
CA ALA A 84 4.49 12.86 3.77
C ALA A 84 4.49 14.33 4.19
N ASP A 85 5.66 14.96 4.32
CA ASP A 85 5.76 16.39 4.71
C ASP A 85 5.08 17.30 3.69
N LYS A 86 5.29 17.01 2.40
CA LYS A 86 4.65 17.77 1.32
C LYS A 86 3.14 17.58 1.31
N ARG A 87 2.68 16.34 1.57
CA ARG A 87 1.24 16.03 1.65
C ARG A 87 0.58 16.69 2.85
N ILE A 88 1.23 16.70 4.03
CA ILE A 88 0.75 17.38 5.22
C ILE A 88 0.57 18.89 4.94
N LYS A 89 1.56 19.54 4.31
CA LYS A 89 1.47 20.96 3.93
C LYS A 89 0.33 21.21 2.95
N ALA A 90 0.14 20.35 1.97
CA ALA A 90 -0.99 20.45 1.04
C ALA A 90 -2.33 20.29 1.75
N TYR A 91 -2.46 19.31 2.64
CA TYR A 91 -3.64 19.06 3.45
C TYR A 91 -3.99 20.25 4.36
N GLN A 92 -3.00 20.86 5.00
CA GLN A 92 -3.20 22.09 5.76
C GLN A 92 -3.76 23.22 4.88
N GLY A 93 -3.25 23.36 3.64
CA GLY A 93 -3.76 24.32 2.66
C GLY A 93 -5.22 24.05 2.28
N GLU A 94 -5.57 22.79 2.09
CA GLU A 94 -6.94 22.36 1.80
C GLU A 94 -7.89 22.67 2.97
N ILE A 95 -7.48 22.37 4.21
CA ILE A 95 -8.25 22.70 5.42
C ILE A 95 -8.48 24.21 5.52
N ARG A 96 -7.42 25.03 5.34
CA ARG A 96 -7.55 26.49 5.38
C ARG A 96 -8.56 26.98 4.34
N LYS A 97 -8.44 26.48 3.11
CA LYS A 97 -9.39 26.81 2.03
C LYS A 97 -10.82 26.45 2.40
N LYS A 98 -11.05 25.22 2.91
CA LYS A 98 -12.38 24.77 3.33
C LYS A 98 -12.96 25.65 4.45
N ILE A 99 -12.13 26.06 5.43
CA ILE A 99 -12.55 26.98 6.49
C ILE A 99 -12.96 28.34 5.90
N PHE A 100 -12.19 28.89 4.95
CA PHE A 100 -12.55 30.09 4.23
C PHE A 100 -13.90 29.95 3.52
N ASP A 101 -14.06 28.88 2.74
CA ASP A 101 -15.25 28.65 1.92
C ASP A 101 -16.51 28.42 2.79
N MET A 102 -16.38 27.78 3.96
CA MET A 102 -17.51 27.49 4.87
C MET A 102 -17.92 28.66 5.75
N TYR A 103 -16.98 29.47 6.21
CA TYR A 103 -17.25 30.51 7.22
C TYR A 103 -17.11 31.92 6.70
N GLY A 104 -16.63 32.11 5.47
CA GLY A 104 -16.50 33.43 4.86
C GLY A 104 -15.57 34.40 5.60
N PHE A 105 -14.55 33.87 6.28
CA PHE A 105 -13.60 34.72 7.00
C PHE A 105 -12.72 35.52 6.03
N ASP A 106 -12.46 36.79 6.31
CA ASP A 106 -11.45 37.55 5.58
C ASP A 106 -10.01 37.07 5.88
N LYS A 107 -9.80 36.56 7.08
CA LYS A 107 -8.54 35.93 7.56
C LYS A 107 -8.88 34.86 8.59
N ILE A 108 -8.17 33.70 8.52
CA ILE A 108 -8.30 32.67 9.55
C ILE A 108 -7.85 33.25 10.90
N PRO A 109 -8.65 33.11 11.98
CA PRO A 109 -8.27 33.54 13.33
C PRO A 109 -6.97 32.86 13.78
N ASP A 110 -6.12 33.60 14.50
CA ASP A 110 -4.79 33.13 14.91
C ASP A 110 -4.88 31.88 15.82
N GLU A 111 -5.95 31.72 16.59
CA GLU A 111 -6.22 30.53 17.41
C GLU A 111 -6.46 29.29 16.53
N ILE A 112 -7.24 29.42 15.47
CA ILE A 112 -7.51 28.31 14.50
C ILE A 112 -6.23 27.97 13.74
N GLU A 113 -5.47 28.98 13.31
CA GLU A 113 -4.19 28.75 12.62
C GLU A 113 -3.20 28.03 13.53
N SER A 114 -3.10 28.39 14.81
CA SER A 114 -2.28 27.69 15.81
C SER A 114 -2.71 26.26 16.00
N TYR A 115 -4.01 25.98 15.96
CA TYR A 115 -4.54 24.62 16.06
C TYR A 115 -4.21 23.78 14.85
N ILE A 116 -4.33 24.32 13.63
CA ILE A 116 -3.94 23.65 12.38
C ILE A 116 -2.45 23.30 12.39
N GLN A 117 -1.60 24.22 12.87
CA GLN A 117 -0.15 23.99 12.96
C GLN A 117 0.20 22.96 14.02
N ALA A 118 -0.42 22.99 15.19
CA ALA A 118 -0.20 22.03 16.27
C ALA A 118 -0.65 20.62 15.84
N ALA A 119 -1.82 20.50 15.22
CA ALA A 119 -2.33 19.22 14.73
C ALA A 119 -1.40 18.59 13.68
N ALA A 120 -0.79 19.39 12.81
CA ALA A 120 0.15 18.89 11.79
C ALA A 120 1.46 18.33 12.36
N ALA A 121 1.82 18.69 13.58
CA ALA A 121 3.00 18.15 14.27
C ALA A 121 2.72 16.79 14.96
N GLU A 122 1.48 16.33 14.95
CA GLU A 122 1.11 15.06 15.54
C GLU A 122 1.39 13.89 14.56
N PRO A 123 2.00 12.78 14.99
CA PRO A 123 2.25 11.60 14.15
C PRO A 123 0.99 11.07 13.45
N ALA A 124 -0.17 11.17 14.10
CA ALA A 124 -1.44 10.76 13.53
C ALA A 124 -1.83 11.54 12.26
N MET A 125 -1.36 12.79 12.11
CA MET A 125 -1.62 13.60 10.91
C MET A 125 -0.78 13.14 9.72
N GLU A 126 0.46 12.74 9.96
CA GLU A 126 1.31 12.14 8.92
C GLU A 126 0.65 10.88 8.35
N GLU A 127 0.25 9.96 9.22
CA GLU A 127 -0.43 8.73 8.82
C GLU A 127 -1.75 9.00 8.08
N SER A 128 -2.53 9.98 8.54
CA SER A 128 -3.78 10.37 7.87
C SER A 128 -3.55 10.98 6.49
N ALA A 129 -2.54 11.84 6.34
CA ALA A 129 -2.20 12.46 5.07
C ALA A 129 -1.69 11.43 4.05
N ILE A 130 -0.89 10.46 4.49
CA ILE A 130 -0.44 9.35 3.66
C ILE A 130 -1.63 8.46 3.24
N PHE A 131 -2.51 8.15 4.19
CA PHE A 131 -3.72 7.36 3.90
C PHE A 131 -4.60 8.03 2.84
N ASP A 132 -4.80 9.33 2.96
CA ASP A 132 -5.60 10.12 2.01
C ASP A 132 -4.99 10.09 0.59
N GLU A 133 -3.66 10.20 0.46
CA GLU A 133 -2.96 10.07 -0.81
C GLU A 133 -3.09 8.66 -1.41
N VAL A 134 -2.99 7.61 -0.59
CA VAL A 134 -3.22 6.22 -1.04
C VAL A 134 -4.65 6.04 -1.54
N VAL A 135 -5.64 6.60 -0.84
CA VAL A 135 -7.04 6.60 -1.28
C VAL A 135 -7.18 7.30 -2.63
N ASP A 136 -6.57 8.46 -2.81
CA ASP A 136 -6.60 9.20 -4.07
C ASP A 136 -6.00 8.40 -5.22
N ILE A 137 -4.86 7.76 -5.00
CA ILE A 137 -4.21 6.90 -6.01
C ILE A 137 -5.12 5.73 -6.39
N VAL A 138 -5.68 5.03 -5.40
CA VAL A 138 -6.51 3.83 -5.59
C VAL A 138 -7.80 4.16 -6.32
N VAL A 139 -8.45 5.28 -5.98
CA VAL A 139 -9.74 5.70 -6.54
C VAL A 139 -9.60 6.34 -7.92
N ALA A 140 -8.44 6.94 -8.23
CA ALA A 140 -8.22 7.68 -9.47
C ALA A 140 -8.41 6.86 -10.76
N GLY A 141 -8.18 5.54 -10.73
CA GLY A 141 -8.43 4.63 -11.85
C GLY A 141 -7.63 4.90 -13.14
N LYS A 142 -6.47 5.58 -13.04
CA LYS A 142 -5.68 6.04 -14.20
C LYS A 142 -4.76 4.98 -14.81
N TYR A 143 -4.52 3.88 -14.10
CA TYR A 143 -3.61 2.81 -14.49
C TYR A 143 -4.34 1.48 -14.56
N ASP A 144 -3.81 0.54 -15.36
CA ASP A 144 -4.35 -0.81 -15.45
C ASP A 144 -4.00 -1.61 -14.19
N TYR A 145 -2.79 -1.38 -13.63
CA TYR A 145 -2.33 -2.01 -12.41
C TYR A 145 -1.71 -1.00 -11.46
N TYR A 146 -1.96 -1.21 -10.17
CA TYR A 146 -1.43 -0.46 -9.05
C TYR A 146 -0.63 -1.42 -8.16
N ILE A 147 0.65 -1.14 -7.97
CA ILE A 147 1.50 -1.94 -7.11
C ILE A 147 1.89 -1.10 -5.91
N TYR A 148 1.39 -1.49 -4.76
CA TYR A 148 1.67 -0.80 -3.52
C TYR A 148 2.83 -1.49 -2.79
N ASP A 149 3.98 -0.83 -2.75
CA ASP A 149 5.13 -1.24 -1.95
C ASP A 149 4.89 -0.86 -0.50
N LEU A 150 4.48 -1.86 0.26
CA LEU A 150 4.06 -1.66 1.65
C LEU A 150 5.26 -1.48 2.58
N VAL A 151 5.20 -0.45 3.43
CA VAL A 151 5.97 -0.38 4.67
C VAL A 151 5.75 -1.62 5.56
N PRO A 152 6.56 -1.86 6.60
CA PRO A 152 6.41 -3.04 7.45
C PRO A 152 4.97 -3.30 7.88
N LEU A 153 4.58 -4.58 7.94
CA LEU A 153 3.24 -5.13 8.13
C LEU A 153 2.31 -4.41 9.13
N GLY A 154 2.88 -3.83 10.19
CA GLY A 154 2.10 -3.09 11.19
C GLY A 154 1.34 -1.90 10.61
N HIS A 155 1.98 -1.13 9.74
CA HIS A 155 1.36 0.02 9.09
C HIS A 155 0.29 -0.39 8.07
N ALA A 156 0.52 -1.45 7.28
CA ALA A 156 -0.48 -1.93 6.33
C ALA A 156 -1.78 -2.37 7.02
N LEU A 157 -1.68 -3.11 8.12
CA LEU A 157 -2.83 -3.49 8.93
C LEU A 157 -3.49 -2.30 9.62
N TYR A 158 -2.70 -1.33 10.04
CA TYR A 158 -3.20 -0.09 10.60
C TYR A 158 -4.06 0.67 9.59
N TYR A 159 -3.59 0.86 8.34
CA TYR A 159 -4.38 1.50 7.29
C TYR A 159 -5.71 0.78 7.01
N LEU A 160 -5.69 -0.54 6.97
CA LEU A 160 -6.91 -1.32 6.73
C LEU A 160 -7.86 -1.29 7.93
N SER A 161 -7.34 -1.25 9.17
CA SER A 161 -8.14 -1.10 10.38
C SER A 161 -8.68 0.32 10.57
N MET A 162 -7.89 1.33 10.17
CA MET A 162 -8.32 2.73 10.21
C MET A 162 -9.55 2.98 9.36
N ALA A 163 -9.64 2.36 8.18
CA ALA A 163 -10.82 2.50 7.32
C ALA A 163 -12.12 2.15 8.04
N SER A 164 -12.14 1.09 8.84
CA SER A 164 -13.33 0.69 9.61
C SER A 164 -13.64 1.62 10.78
N VAL A 165 -12.59 2.12 11.47
CA VAL A 165 -12.73 3.07 12.58
C VAL A 165 -13.23 4.43 12.08
N TYR A 166 -12.67 4.91 10.96
CA TYR A 166 -13.13 6.15 10.33
C TYR A 166 -14.57 6.04 9.83
N ASP A 167 -14.97 4.89 9.26
CA ASP A 167 -16.34 4.69 8.76
C ASP A 167 -17.35 4.79 9.91
N GLU A 168 -17.10 4.12 11.06
CA GLU A 168 -17.95 4.24 12.26
C GLU A 168 -17.98 5.68 12.82
N TRP A 169 -16.84 6.35 12.87
CA TRP A 169 -16.76 7.69 13.42
C TRP A 169 -17.48 8.71 12.53
N ILE A 170 -17.26 8.65 11.21
CA ILE A 170 -17.95 9.51 10.25
C ILE A 170 -19.44 9.24 10.26
N GLU A 171 -19.88 7.98 10.38
CA GLU A 171 -21.30 7.64 10.47
C GLU A 171 -21.96 8.27 11.71
N ARG A 172 -21.30 8.23 12.86
CA ARG A 172 -21.80 8.87 14.10
C ARG A 172 -21.90 10.39 13.97
N ILE A 173 -20.89 11.04 13.40
CA ILE A 173 -20.89 12.50 13.19
C ILE A 173 -21.96 12.89 12.15
N THR A 174 -22.07 12.16 11.06
CA THR A 174 -23.08 12.37 10.03
C THR A 174 -24.48 12.32 10.64
N LYS A 175 -24.75 11.28 11.43
CA LYS A 175 -26.04 11.14 12.12
C LYS A 175 -26.30 12.28 13.10
N LEU A 176 -25.30 12.66 13.90
CA LEU A 176 -25.43 13.79 14.82
C LEU A 176 -25.75 15.10 14.07
N ARG A 177 -25.11 15.33 12.93
CA ARG A 177 -25.34 16.52 12.09
C ARG A 177 -26.71 16.49 11.43
N GLU A 178 -27.16 15.33 10.96
CA GLU A 178 -28.52 15.14 10.43
C GLU A 178 -29.59 15.42 11.50
N ASP A 179 -29.40 14.93 12.73
CA ASP A 179 -30.29 15.21 13.84
C ASP A 179 -30.34 16.72 14.17
N MET A 180 -29.18 17.39 14.21
CA MET A 180 -29.11 18.84 14.42
C MET A 180 -29.85 19.62 13.32
N ARG A 181 -29.66 19.21 12.07
CA ARG A 181 -30.34 19.83 10.91
C ARG A 181 -31.86 19.69 11.01
N GLN A 182 -32.38 18.53 11.45
CA GLN A 182 -33.82 18.36 11.67
C GLN A 182 -34.35 19.38 12.71
N TYR A 183 -33.60 19.64 13.79
CA TYR A 183 -33.98 20.67 14.75
C TYR A 183 -33.92 22.07 14.16
N GLU A 184 -32.93 22.40 13.33
CA GLU A 184 -32.83 23.68 12.64
C GLU A 184 -33.99 23.89 11.64
N GLU A 185 -34.35 22.85 10.88
CA GLU A 185 -35.48 22.85 9.96
C GLU A 185 -36.82 23.03 10.69
N MET A 186 -37.03 22.36 11.85
CA MET A 186 -38.21 22.54 12.68
C MET A 186 -38.29 23.98 13.24
N ALA A 187 -37.17 24.55 13.70
CA ALA A 187 -37.10 25.90 14.19
C ALA A 187 -37.37 26.94 13.08
N ALA A 188 -36.83 26.72 11.88
CA ALA A 188 -37.05 27.58 10.71
C ALA A 188 -38.52 27.54 10.24
N ALA A 189 -39.15 26.38 10.28
CA ALA A 189 -40.59 26.24 9.96
C ALA A 189 -41.49 26.99 10.88
N ILE A 190 -41.08 27.20 12.15
CA ILE A 190 -41.81 28.01 13.14
C ILE A 190 -41.57 29.50 12.91
N SER A 191 -40.38 29.91 12.52
CA SER A 191 -39.99 31.34 12.39
C SER A 191 -40.34 32.00 11.05
N LYS A 192 -40.83 31.27 10.06
CA LYS A 192 -41.19 31.73 8.70
C LYS A 192 -40.08 32.46 7.90
N ASP A 193 -38.83 32.40 8.33
CA ASP A 193 -37.79 33.27 7.82
C ASP A 193 -36.43 32.60 7.68
N LYS A 194 -36.31 31.53 6.83
CA LYS A 194 -35.02 31.20 6.23
C LYS A 194 -35.15 30.01 5.25
N GLU A 195 -34.66 30.17 4.04
CA GLU A 195 -34.24 29.07 3.20
C GLU A 195 -33.14 28.27 3.94
N VAL A 196 -33.31 26.98 4.06
CA VAL A 196 -32.29 26.09 4.65
C VAL A 196 -31.13 25.99 3.67
N GLU A 197 -30.05 26.68 3.98
CA GLU A 197 -28.81 26.57 3.19
C GLU A 197 -28.30 25.12 3.17
N GLU A 198 -27.69 24.76 2.05
CA GLU A 198 -27.12 23.43 1.84
C GLU A 198 -26.02 23.15 2.87
N ASP A 199 -26.13 22.04 3.61
CA ASP A 199 -25.19 21.70 4.67
C ASP A 199 -23.84 21.23 4.07
N MET A 200 -22.90 22.14 3.93
CA MET A 200 -21.55 21.91 3.41
C MET A 200 -20.77 20.89 4.26
N ILE A 201 -21.02 20.85 5.57
CA ILE A 201 -20.35 19.92 6.49
C ILE A 201 -20.84 18.49 6.21
N LEU A 202 -22.15 18.32 6.06
CA LEU A 202 -22.73 17.02 5.75
C LEU A 202 -22.25 16.49 4.40
N LYS A 203 -22.16 17.33 3.38
CA LYS A 203 -21.58 16.96 2.08
C LYS A 203 -20.15 16.51 2.19
N GLU A 204 -19.33 17.23 2.95
CA GLU A 204 -17.92 16.87 3.14
C GLU A 204 -17.77 15.54 3.88
N LEU A 205 -18.56 15.31 4.93
CA LEU A 205 -18.58 14.02 5.66
C LEU A 205 -18.97 12.85 4.73
N GLN A 206 -19.99 13.03 3.91
CA GLN A 206 -20.43 12.02 2.94
C GLN A 206 -19.37 11.77 1.86
N TYR A 207 -18.67 12.80 1.38
CA TYR A 207 -17.58 12.69 0.44
C TYR A 207 -16.40 11.88 1.02
N ILE A 208 -15.97 12.20 2.25
CA ILE A 208 -14.90 11.47 2.95
C ILE A 208 -15.31 10.01 3.19
N LYS A 209 -16.54 9.79 3.67
CA LYS A 209 -17.09 8.44 3.87
C LYS A 209 -17.04 7.60 2.59
N HIS A 210 -17.50 8.17 1.48
CA HIS A 210 -17.52 7.50 0.19
C HIS A 210 -16.11 7.11 -0.28
N ARG A 211 -15.13 8.00 -0.15
CA ARG A 211 -13.74 7.74 -0.53
C ARG A 211 -13.13 6.60 0.28
N ILE A 212 -13.25 6.67 1.61
CA ILE A 212 -12.71 5.66 2.53
C ILE A 212 -13.37 4.29 2.28
N SER A 213 -14.68 4.25 2.20
CA SER A 213 -15.44 3.02 1.93
C SER A 213 -15.07 2.41 0.57
N THR A 214 -14.93 3.23 -0.47
CA THR A 214 -14.51 2.78 -1.80
C THR A 214 -13.10 2.19 -1.77
N SER A 215 -12.14 2.87 -1.16
CA SER A 215 -10.77 2.39 -1.06
C SER A 215 -10.69 1.08 -0.25
N SER A 216 -11.34 1.03 0.90
CA SER A 216 -11.42 -0.18 1.73
C SER A 216 -12.04 -1.35 0.97
N SER A 217 -13.14 -1.12 0.25
CA SER A 217 -13.82 -2.16 -0.53
C SER A 217 -12.94 -2.71 -1.67
N ILE A 218 -12.09 -1.88 -2.26
CA ILE A 218 -11.13 -2.31 -3.29
C ILE A 218 -10.04 -3.17 -2.65
N LEU A 219 -9.41 -2.67 -1.58
CA LEU A 219 -8.23 -3.30 -0.99
C LEU A 219 -8.56 -4.63 -0.28
N THR A 220 -9.79 -4.80 0.20
CA THR A 220 -10.25 -6.05 0.84
C THR A 220 -10.93 -7.02 -0.12
N ASP A 221 -11.23 -6.61 -1.36
CA ASP A 221 -11.83 -7.47 -2.36
C ASP A 221 -10.80 -8.40 -3.01
N ARG A 222 -10.86 -9.70 -2.72
CA ARG A 222 -9.99 -10.73 -3.31
C ARG A 222 -10.05 -10.85 -4.84
N HIS A 223 -11.09 -10.30 -5.47
CA HIS A 223 -11.21 -10.29 -6.93
C HIS A 223 -10.49 -9.09 -7.56
N LYS A 224 -10.26 -8.03 -6.80
CA LYS A 224 -9.58 -6.81 -7.23
C LYS A 224 -8.14 -6.70 -6.73
N THR A 225 -7.87 -7.28 -5.57
CA THR A 225 -6.59 -7.14 -4.86
C THR A 225 -5.90 -8.48 -4.67
N ALA A 226 -4.60 -8.49 -4.90
CA ALA A 226 -3.70 -9.59 -4.60
C ALA A 226 -2.66 -9.16 -3.57
N PHE A 227 -2.60 -9.87 -2.46
CA PHE A 227 -1.61 -9.64 -1.42
C PHE A 227 -0.66 -10.83 -1.32
N PHE A 228 0.65 -10.56 -1.36
CA PHE A 228 1.69 -11.58 -1.26
C PHE A 228 2.60 -11.31 -0.07
N PHE A 229 2.89 -12.36 0.71
CA PHE A 229 3.93 -12.29 1.73
C PHE A 229 5.29 -12.66 1.15
N VAL A 230 6.27 -11.78 1.36
CA VAL A 230 7.68 -12.05 1.09
C VAL A 230 8.29 -12.65 2.37
N VAL A 231 8.85 -13.85 2.24
CA VAL A 231 9.50 -14.58 3.32
C VAL A 231 10.92 -14.98 2.92
N ILE A 232 11.79 -15.20 3.88
CA ILE A 232 13.11 -15.83 3.65
C ILE A 232 13.21 -17.06 4.54
N PRO A 233 14.08 -18.04 4.20
CA PRO A 233 14.21 -19.27 4.97
C PRO A 233 14.96 -19.07 6.30
N GLU A 234 14.29 -18.35 7.22
CA GLU A 234 14.77 -18.06 8.58
C GLU A 234 13.63 -18.18 9.61
N GLU A 235 13.93 -18.75 10.78
CA GLU A 235 12.93 -19.13 11.79
C GLU A 235 12.07 -17.94 12.24
N MET A 236 12.71 -16.83 12.61
CA MET A 236 12.00 -15.64 13.10
C MET A 236 11.05 -15.07 12.06
N ILE A 237 11.43 -15.13 10.77
CA ILE A 237 10.59 -14.64 9.69
C ILE A 237 9.36 -15.52 9.53
N LEU A 238 9.50 -16.84 9.64
CA LEU A 238 8.37 -17.77 9.55
C LEU A 238 7.36 -17.56 10.67
N ILE A 239 7.84 -17.37 11.91
CA ILE A 239 6.98 -17.10 13.06
C ILE A 239 6.23 -15.77 12.88
N ASP A 240 6.94 -14.71 12.49
CA ASP A 240 6.33 -13.39 12.27
C ASP A 240 5.32 -13.42 11.13
N THR A 241 5.62 -14.15 10.05
CA THR A 241 4.72 -14.30 8.90
C THR A 241 3.43 -15.04 9.27
N GLN A 242 3.51 -16.10 10.09
CA GLN A 242 2.31 -16.80 10.56
C GLN A 242 1.41 -15.89 11.40
N LYS A 243 1.99 -15.12 12.32
CA LYS A 243 1.23 -14.13 13.12
C LYS A 243 0.56 -13.09 12.23
N ALA A 244 1.29 -12.60 11.23
CA ALA A 244 0.78 -11.64 10.28
C ALA A 244 -0.37 -12.22 9.43
N ALA A 245 -0.24 -13.45 8.94
CA ALA A 245 -1.31 -14.13 8.19
C ALA A 245 -2.59 -14.30 9.03
N GLN A 246 -2.46 -14.61 10.33
CA GLN A 246 -3.59 -14.68 11.24
C GLN A 246 -4.29 -13.30 11.43
N LEU A 247 -3.50 -12.22 11.51
CA LEU A 247 -4.05 -10.86 11.58
C LEU A 247 -4.77 -10.48 10.28
N PHE A 248 -4.20 -10.81 9.11
CA PHE A 248 -4.84 -10.59 7.82
C PHE A 248 -6.17 -11.32 7.71
N ALA A 249 -6.23 -12.58 8.15
CA ALA A 249 -7.49 -13.33 8.20
C ALA A 249 -8.53 -12.66 9.13
N LYS A 250 -8.10 -12.12 10.28
CA LYS A 250 -8.98 -11.40 11.21
C LYS A 250 -9.58 -10.12 10.59
N PHE A 251 -8.83 -9.43 9.74
CA PHE A 251 -9.27 -8.20 9.06
C PHE A 251 -9.86 -8.48 7.66
N ASN A 252 -10.11 -9.74 7.30
CA ASN A 252 -10.62 -10.14 5.99
C ASN A 252 -9.76 -9.66 4.80
N VAL A 253 -8.46 -9.48 5.01
CA VAL A 253 -7.54 -9.09 3.93
C VAL A 253 -7.18 -10.32 3.11
N PRO A 254 -7.39 -10.29 1.78
CA PRO A 254 -7.17 -11.47 0.94
C PRO A 254 -5.68 -11.76 0.78
N LEU A 255 -5.19 -12.83 1.40
CA LEU A 255 -3.85 -13.35 1.13
C LEU A 255 -3.90 -14.23 -0.13
N SER A 256 -3.06 -13.90 -1.11
CA SER A 256 -2.98 -14.59 -2.40
C SER A 256 -1.84 -15.61 -2.46
N GLY A 257 -0.87 -15.53 -1.54
CA GLY A 257 0.19 -16.51 -1.42
C GLY A 257 1.50 -15.94 -0.88
N TYR A 258 2.52 -16.79 -0.92
CA TYR A 258 3.86 -16.51 -0.38
C TYR A 258 4.91 -16.57 -1.47
N VAL A 259 5.91 -15.71 -1.36
CA VAL A 259 7.11 -15.72 -2.21
C VAL A 259 8.33 -15.85 -1.33
N VAL A 260 9.12 -16.89 -1.57
CA VAL A 260 10.34 -17.17 -0.80
C VAL A 260 11.53 -16.53 -1.50
N ASN A 261 12.14 -15.54 -0.84
CA ASN A 261 13.30 -14.81 -1.34
C ASN A 261 14.61 -15.35 -0.74
N ARG A 262 15.73 -14.97 -1.33
CA ARG A 262 17.11 -15.28 -0.88
C ARG A 262 17.35 -16.78 -0.68
N VAL A 263 16.87 -17.58 -1.61
CA VAL A 263 17.13 -19.01 -1.60
C VAL A 263 18.52 -19.29 -2.17
N ILE A 264 19.45 -19.73 -1.35
CA ILE A 264 20.80 -20.12 -1.79
C ILE A 264 20.65 -21.34 -2.71
N PRO A 265 21.19 -21.31 -3.96
CA PRO A 265 21.04 -22.40 -4.91
C PRO A 265 21.63 -23.71 -4.41
N GLU A 266 20.86 -24.79 -4.46
CA GLU A 266 21.32 -26.13 -4.02
C GLU A 266 22.49 -26.67 -4.85
N SER A 267 22.65 -26.19 -6.09
CA SER A 267 23.80 -26.57 -6.96
C SER A 267 25.14 -26.20 -6.32
N LEU A 268 25.20 -25.23 -5.43
CA LEU A 268 26.42 -24.88 -4.70
C LEU A 268 26.89 -26.01 -3.75
N ALA A 269 25.99 -26.88 -3.31
CA ALA A 269 26.35 -28.00 -2.41
C ALA A 269 27.27 -29.02 -3.05
N SER A 270 27.32 -29.11 -4.39
CA SER A 270 28.19 -29.98 -5.15
C SER A 270 29.59 -29.40 -5.41
N LEU A 271 29.81 -28.13 -5.05
CA LEU A 271 31.08 -27.44 -5.23
C LEU A 271 31.92 -27.52 -3.95
N ASP A 272 33.22 -27.24 -4.10
CA ASP A 272 34.10 -27.04 -2.94
C ASP A 272 33.87 -25.62 -2.39
N ILE A 273 32.99 -25.54 -1.38
CA ILE A 273 32.55 -24.28 -0.75
C ILE A 273 33.03 -24.21 0.68
N PRO A 274 33.22 -22.99 1.23
CA PRO A 274 33.56 -22.80 2.63
C PRO A 274 32.54 -23.45 3.58
N GLU A 275 33.01 -23.92 4.73
CA GLU A 275 32.18 -24.55 5.76
C GLU A 275 30.98 -23.69 6.17
N TYR A 276 31.21 -22.39 6.29
CA TYR A 276 30.13 -21.41 6.56
C TYR A 276 28.96 -21.54 5.59
N LEU A 277 29.25 -21.57 4.28
CA LEU A 277 28.21 -21.67 3.24
C LEU A 277 27.54 -23.04 3.24
N ARG A 278 28.31 -24.10 3.52
CA ARG A 278 27.78 -25.46 3.67
C ARG A 278 26.78 -25.55 4.83
N ASN A 279 27.11 -24.92 5.98
CA ASN A 279 26.23 -24.87 7.14
C ASN A 279 24.97 -24.05 6.84
N ARG A 280 25.09 -22.92 6.12
CA ARG A 280 23.92 -22.10 5.69
C ARG A 280 22.99 -22.90 4.77
N LEU A 281 23.52 -23.65 3.80
CA LEU A 281 22.74 -24.54 2.93
C LEU A 281 22.00 -25.61 3.72
N GLN A 282 22.66 -26.23 4.70
CA GLN A 282 22.05 -27.25 5.55
C GLN A 282 20.89 -26.67 6.39
N MET A 283 21.09 -25.51 7.01
CA MET A 283 20.04 -24.82 7.76
C MET A 283 18.87 -24.45 6.86
N GLN A 284 19.15 -23.89 5.68
CA GLN A 284 18.13 -23.50 4.72
C GLN A 284 17.23 -24.68 4.30
N LYS A 285 17.79 -25.88 4.11
CA LYS A 285 16.99 -27.08 3.80
C LYS A 285 15.92 -27.35 4.86
N GLY A 286 16.27 -27.19 6.12
CA GLY A 286 15.33 -27.33 7.24
C GLY A 286 14.21 -26.29 7.20
N TYR A 287 14.55 -25.03 6.91
CA TYR A 287 13.57 -23.95 6.83
C TYR A 287 12.69 -24.05 5.57
N LEU A 288 13.24 -24.45 4.43
CA LEU A 288 12.43 -24.70 3.22
C LEU A 288 11.40 -25.80 3.45
N LYS A 289 11.78 -26.88 4.17
CA LYS A 289 10.84 -27.92 4.57
C LYS A 289 9.74 -27.36 5.49
N LYS A 290 10.08 -26.56 6.49
CA LYS A 290 9.11 -25.88 7.35
C LYS A 290 8.17 -24.98 6.53
N ILE A 291 8.69 -24.24 5.54
CA ILE A 291 7.89 -23.40 4.63
C ILE A 291 6.87 -24.27 3.86
N ASP A 292 7.29 -25.43 3.35
CA ASP A 292 6.39 -26.34 2.66
C ASP A 292 5.32 -26.94 3.58
N GLU A 293 5.68 -27.21 4.83
CA GLU A 293 4.74 -27.72 5.84
C GLU A 293 3.73 -26.63 6.26
N LEU A 294 4.17 -25.37 6.37
CA LEU A 294 3.34 -24.26 6.86
C LEU A 294 2.46 -23.63 5.78
N PHE A 295 3.00 -23.46 4.58
CA PHE A 295 2.37 -22.66 3.51
C PHE A 295 2.04 -23.51 2.27
N GLY A 296 2.68 -24.65 2.08
CA GLY A 296 2.34 -25.67 1.09
C GLY A 296 2.13 -25.14 -0.33
N ALA A 297 0.94 -25.36 -0.87
CA ALA A 297 0.57 -24.96 -2.23
C ALA A 297 0.43 -23.44 -2.40
N GLU A 298 0.40 -22.67 -1.32
CA GLU A 298 0.34 -21.20 -1.37
C GLU A 298 1.72 -20.57 -1.63
N VAL A 299 2.81 -21.36 -1.64
CA VAL A 299 4.14 -20.90 -2.08
C VAL A 299 4.18 -20.80 -3.59
N LEU A 300 4.17 -19.59 -4.11
CA LEU A 300 4.01 -19.31 -5.55
C LEU A 300 5.34 -19.25 -6.31
N ALA A 301 6.40 -18.80 -5.63
CA ALA A 301 7.74 -18.72 -6.22
C ALA A 301 8.83 -18.83 -5.15
N ARG A 302 10.00 -19.33 -5.59
CA ARG A 302 11.24 -19.34 -4.83
C ARG A 302 12.29 -18.62 -5.66
N VAL A 303 12.82 -17.53 -5.12
CA VAL A 303 13.74 -16.66 -5.82
C VAL A 303 15.13 -16.88 -5.26
N PRO A 304 16.13 -17.16 -6.12
CA PRO A 304 17.50 -17.35 -5.67
C PRO A 304 18.08 -16.06 -5.09
N GLU A 305 19.02 -16.19 -4.18
CA GLU A 305 19.86 -15.07 -3.78
C GLU A 305 20.73 -14.66 -4.96
N PHE A 306 20.73 -13.35 -5.25
CA PHE A 306 21.51 -12.81 -6.36
C PHE A 306 22.91 -12.42 -5.87
N GLU A 307 23.86 -12.42 -6.80
CA GLU A 307 25.27 -12.09 -6.53
C GLU A 307 25.50 -10.64 -6.13
N ARG A 308 24.55 -9.77 -6.41
CA ARG A 308 24.60 -8.32 -6.15
C ARG A 308 23.20 -7.76 -5.91
N ASP A 309 23.15 -6.56 -5.39
CA ASP A 309 21.91 -5.83 -5.16
C ASP A 309 21.07 -5.66 -6.44
N ILE A 310 19.75 -5.72 -6.28
CA ILE A 310 18.81 -5.55 -7.38
C ILE A 310 18.54 -4.05 -7.53
N THR A 311 19.32 -3.40 -8.37
CA THR A 311 19.18 -1.98 -8.71
C THR A 311 19.30 -1.76 -10.21
N GLY A 312 18.54 -0.80 -10.73
CA GLY A 312 18.46 -0.50 -12.16
C GLY A 312 17.67 -1.54 -12.97
N LEU A 313 17.15 -1.11 -14.11
CA LEU A 313 16.27 -1.93 -14.97
C LEU A 313 16.86 -3.31 -15.34
N PRO A 314 18.15 -3.48 -15.64
CA PRO A 314 18.70 -4.79 -16.00
C PRO A 314 18.60 -5.83 -14.87
N MET A 315 18.78 -5.40 -13.61
CA MET A 315 18.65 -6.32 -12.46
C MET A 315 17.20 -6.56 -12.10
N ILE A 316 16.33 -5.56 -12.24
CA ILE A 316 14.88 -5.69 -12.09
C ILE A 316 14.33 -6.70 -13.11
N GLU A 317 14.80 -6.68 -14.36
CA GLU A 317 14.44 -7.67 -15.38
C GLU A 317 14.83 -9.10 -14.98
N LYS A 318 16.05 -9.28 -14.45
CA LYS A 318 16.49 -10.59 -13.92
C LYS A 318 15.58 -11.08 -12.78
N MET A 319 15.22 -10.17 -11.88
CA MET A 319 14.30 -10.47 -10.78
C MET A 319 12.91 -10.83 -11.29
N ALA A 320 12.39 -10.06 -12.24
CA ALA A 320 11.10 -10.32 -12.88
C ALA A 320 11.10 -11.69 -13.58
N THR A 321 12.18 -12.04 -14.28
CA THR A 321 12.35 -13.37 -14.92
C THR A 321 12.37 -14.48 -13.88
N ALA A 322 13.02 -14.29 -12.74
CA ALA A 322 13.04 -15.27 -11.65
C ALA A 322 11.65 -15.49 -11.03
N LEU A 323 10.82 -14.44 -10.98
CA LEU A 323 9.47 -14.50 -10.42
C LEU A 323 8.41 -15.06 -11.38
N PHE A 324 8.43 -14.58 -12.61
CA PHE A 324 7.33 -14.76 -13.58
C PHE A 324 7.69 -15.71 -14.71
N GLY A 325 8.96 -16.06 -14.85
CA GLY A 325 9.50 -16.76 -16.02
C GLY A 325 9.97 -15.78 -17.11
N PRO A 326 10.41 -16.32 -18.28
CA PRO A 326 10.90 -15.48 -19.38
C PRO A 326 9.87 -14.45 -19.82
N ILE A 327 10.32 -13.22 -19.96
CA ILE A 327 9.49 -12.10 -20.45
C ILE A 327 9.52 -12.15 -21.97
N GLN A 328 8.36 -12.32 -22.59
CA GLN A 328 8.20 -12.37 -24.05
C GLN A 328 8.18 -10.98 -24.65
#